data_9c356a2b9e09e97ec9bfcfb41066aa22
#
_entry.id   9c356a2b9e09e97ec9bfcfb41066aa22
#
_cell.length_a   1.000
_cell.length_b   1.000
_cell.length_c   1.000
_cell.angle_alpha   90.00
_cell.angle_beta   90.00
_cell.angle_gamma   90.00
#
_symmetry.space_group_name_H-M   'P 1'
#
loop_
_entity.id
_entity.type
_entity.pdbx_description
1 polymer ?
#
loop_
_entity_poly.entity_id
_entity_poly.type
_entity_poly.pdbx_seq_one_letter_code
_entity_poly.pdbx_strand_id
1 'polypeptide(L)'
;MPGVRRVSIIDFIYRRQHSSVTPVVLDVGCAMGPFLDAANDSGWQVFGTDISAQAVDYVQKTLNYPAVCGSFPDVDLSAEFGIEKFDAVTMWYVLEHFENADAVLKAVSSLLKKGGIFAFSTPSASGISAKFNTEEFYASSPADHYTLWETGRVEQILHRYGFKVVKIVPTGIHPERFPCVKNKNLSDKSLKFKLLGMAAKMMRLGDTFEVYCRKI
;
A
#
# COMPACT_ATOMS: atom_id res chain seq x y z
N MET A 1 -11.20 -5.65 -9.01
CA MET A 1 -10.04 -6.24 -8.31
C MET A 1 -9.27 -5.11 -7.60
N PRO A 2 -8.64 -5.36 -6.44
CA PRO A 2 -7.89 -4.31 -5.71
C PRO A 2 -6.79 -3.66 -6.56
N GLY A 3 -6.01 -4.44 -7.31
CA GLY A 3 -4.93 -3.94 -8.17
C GLY A 3 -5.39 -2.88 -9.17
N VAL A 4 -6.44 -3.14 -9.92
CA VAL A 4 -7.01 -2.20 -10.92
C VAL A 4 -7.39 -0.86 -10.27
N ARG A 5 -8.05 -0.90 -9.09
CA ARG A 5 -8.42 0.32 -8.36
C ARG A 5 -7.17 1.09 -7.88
N ARG A 6 -6.17 0.39 -7.37
CA ARG A 6 -4.90 0.99 -6.90
C ARG A 6 -4.19 1.71 -8.04
N VAL A 7 -4.03 1.01 -9.16
CA VAL A 7 -3.42 1.59 -10.38
C VAL A 7 -4.20 2.79 -10.87
N SER A 8 -5.55 2.72 -10.94
CA SER A 8 -6.37 3.86 -11.36
C SER A 8 -6.18 5.10 -10.50
N ILE A 9 -5.97 4.93 -9.18
CA ILE A 9 -5.70 6.05 -8.27
C ILE A 9 -4.30 6.62 -8.54
N ILE A 10 -3.29 5.76 -8.66
CA ILE A 10 -1.91 6.15 -8.94
C ILE A 10 -1.85 6.90 -10.28
N ASP A 11 -2.44 6.33 -11.32
CA ASP A 11 -2.50 6.90 -12.67
C ASP A 11 -3.18 8.28 -12.67
N PHE A 12 -4.32 8.41 -12.01
CA PHE A 12 -5.02 9.69 -11.87
C PHE A 12 -4.15 10.76 -11.18
N ILE A 13 -3.41 10.40 -10.12
CA ILE A 13 -2.56 11.34 -9.40
C ILE A 13 -1.34 11.71 -10.26
N TYR A 14 -0.74 10.74 -10.95
CA TYR A 14 0.46 10.90 -11.75
C TYR A 14 0.20 11.72 -13.03
N ARG A 15 -0.79 11.33 -13.84
CA ARG A 15 -1.08 11.96 -15.16
C ARG A 15 -1.56 13.40 -15.07
N ARG A 16 -1.98 13.88 -13.91
CA ARG A 16 -2.29 15.30 -13.71
C ARG A 16 -1.08 16.22 -13.92
N GLN A 17 0.14 15.70 -13.92
CA GLN A 17 1.38 16.47 -14.06
C GLN A 17 2.30 15.95 -15.18
N HIS A 18 2.03 14.76 -15.72
CA HIS A 18 2.90 14.11 -16.70
C HIS A 18 2.05 13.55 -17.84
N SER A 19 2.26 14.01 -19.06
CA SER A 19 1.31 13.75 -20.16
C SER A 19 1.81 12.86 -21.30
N SER A 20 3.07 12.41 -21.37
CA SER A 20 3.57 11.82 -22.63
C SER A 20 4.64 10.73 -22.58
N VAL A 21 5.03 10.22 -21.42
CA VAL A 21 6.05 9.16 -21.32
C VAL A 21 5.43 7.94 -20.64
N THR A 22 5.77 6.74 -21.11
CA THR A 22 5.41 5.49 -20.41
C THR A 22 5.99 5.55 -19.00
N PRO A 23 5.16 5.60 -17.96
CA PRO A 23 5.64 5.68 -16.59
C PRO A 23 6.19 4.35 -16.11
N VAL A 24 7.12 4.40 -15.17
CA VAL A 24 7.83 3.25 -14.62
C VAL A 24 7.44 3.06 -13.15
N VAL A 25 7.02 1.85 -12.77
CA VAL A 25 6.67 1.52 -11.37
C VAL A 25 7.51 0.37 -10.84
N LEU A 26 7.94 0.51 -9.59
CA LEU A 26 8.52 -0.56 -8.78
C LEU A 26 7.48 -1.00 -7.73
N ASP A 27 7.17 -2.31 -7.70
CA ASP A 27 6.37 -2.91 -6.62
C ASP A 27 7.29 -3.69 -5.69
N VAL A 28 7.45 -3.21 -4.46
CA VAL A 28 8.26 -3.84 -3.41
C VAL A 28 7.38 -4.80 -2.63
N GLY A 29 7.82 -6.07 -2.52
CA GLY A 29 6.98 -7.16 -2.03
C GLY A 29 5.90 -7.52 -3.05
N CYS A 30 6.31 -7.70 -4.30
CA CYS A 30 5.39 -7.89 -5.42
C CYS A 30 4.63 -9.23 -5.40
N ALA A 31 5.02 -10.17 -4.55
CA ALA A 31 4.45 -11.51 -4.48
C ALA A 31 4.32 -12.15 -5.87
N MET A 32 3.18 -12.76 -6.19
CA MET A 32 2.91 -13.36 -7.51
C MET A 32 2.50 -12.32 -8.58
N GLY A 33 2.79 -11.04 -8.39
CA GLY A 33 2.63 -9.97 -9.38
C GLY A 33 1.22 -9.43 -9.65
N PRO A 34 0.21 -9.55 -8.76
CA PRO A 34 -1.16 -9.11 -9.07
C PRO A 34 -1.29 -7.60 -9.28
N PHE A 35 -0.40 -6.81 -8.67
CA PHE A 35 -0.34 -5.37 -8.91
C PHE A 35 0.43 -5.05 -10.18
N LEU A 36 1.53 -5.76 -10.45
CA LEU A 36 2.33 -5.61 -11.67
C LEU A 36 1.46 -5.84 -12.92
N ASP A 37 0.65 -6.89 -12.91
CA ASP A 37 -0.29 -7.23 -13.98
C ASP A 37 -1.28 -6.07 -14.25
N ALA A 38 -1.94 -5.58 -13.21
CA ALA A 38 -2.87 -4.46 -13.33
C ALA A 38 -2.19 -3.15 -13.80
N ALA A 39 -0.94 -2.92 -13.39
CA ALA A 39 -0.17 -1.74 -13.79
C ALA A 39 0.27 -1.85 -15.25
N ASN A 40 0.76 -3.01 -15.68
CA ASN A 40 1.12 -3.26 -17.08
C ASN A 40 -0.08 -3.11 -18.01
N ASP A 41 -1.26 -3.64 -17.65
CA ASP A 41 -2.51 -3.48 -18.39
C ASP A 41 -2.94 -2.01 -18.53
N SER A 42 -2.49 -1.16 -17.59
CA SER A 42 -2.75 0.28 -17.59
C SER A 42 -1.66 1.10 -18.31
N GLY A 43 -0.69 0.43 -18.94
CA GLY A 43 0.37 1.04 -19.74
C GLY A 43 1.57 1.55 -18.93
N TRP A 44 1.82 0.98 -17.74
CA TRP A 44 3.03 1.21 -16.96
C TRP A 44 4.11 0.18 -17.33
N GLN A 45 5.35 0.59 -17.39
CA GLN A 45 6.48 -0.32 -17.35
C GLN A 45 6.68 -0.77 -15.90
N VAL A 46 6.68 -2.09 -15.67
CA VAL A 46 6.61 -2.67 -14.33
C VAL A 46 7.90 -3.36 -13.94
N PHE A 47 8.27 -3.24 -12.67
CA PHE A 47 9.41 -3.91 -12.04
C PHE A 47 8.98 -4.38 -10.66
N GLY A 48 9.43 -5.58 -10.26
CA GLY A 48 9.10 -6.15 -8.97
C GLY A 48 10.33 -6.53 -8.16
N THR A 49 10.22 -6.48 -6.83
CA THR A 49 11.17 -7.14 -5.93
C THR A 49 10.41 -7.86 -4.83
N ASP A 50 10.88 -9.03 -4.45
CA ASP A 50 10.34 -9.82 -3.35
C ASP A 50 11.46 -10.65 -2.70
N ILE A 51 11.31 -10.98 -1.42
CA ILE A 51 12.24 -11.88 -0.72
C ILE A 51 12.01 -13.36 -1.09
N SER A 52 10.85 -13.68 -1.64
CA SER A 52 10.48 -15.03 -2.05
C SER A 52 11.00 -15.33 -3.45
N ALA A 53 12.02 -16.18 -3.55
CA ALA A 53 12.53 -16.65 -4.85
C ALA A 53 11.45 -17.32 -5.70
N GLN A 54 10.49 -18.04 -5.07
CA GLN A 54 9.37 -18.66 -5.78
C GLN A 54 8.42 -17.62 -6.41
N ALA A 55 8.14 -16.55 -5.69
CA ALA A 55 7.31 -15.46 -6.19
C ALA A 55 7.97 -14.75 -7.36
N VAL A 56 9.25 -14.42 -7.23
CA VAL A 56 10.05 -13.80 -8.30
C VAL A 56 10.12 -14.70 -9.53
N ASP A 57 10.37 -15.99 -9.35
CA ASP A 57 10.41 -16.96 -10.44
C ASP A 57 9.08 -17.02 -11.22
N TYR A 58 7.95 -16.97 -10.51
CA TYR A 58 6.64 -16.90 -11.15
C TYR A 58 6.46 -15.59 -11.94
N VAL A 59 6.82 -14.45 -11.37
CA VAL A 59 6.72 -13.13 -12.03
C VAL A 59 7.57 -13.12 -13.31
N GLN A 60 8.80 -13.63 -13.23
CA GLN A 60 9.70 -13.68 -14.39
C GLN A 60 9.25 -14.66 -15.46
N LYS A 61 8.92 -15.92 -15.09
CA LYS A 61 8.66 -17.00 -16.05
C LYS A 61 7.23 -17.08 -16.53
N THR A 62 6.27 -16.72 -15.69
CA THR A 62 4.84 -16.84 -16.03
C THR A 62 4.25 -15.53 -16.52
N LEU A 63 4.55 -14.42 -15.83
CA LEU A 63 4.06 -13.10 -16.22
C LEU A 63 4.99 -12.37 -17.19
N ASN A 64 6.25 -12.83 -17.29
CA ASN A 64 7.28 -12.25 -18.14
C ASN A 64 7.58 -10.79 -17.80
N TYR A 65 7.57 -10.44 -16.49
CA TYR A 65 7.95 -9.12 -16.00
C TYR A 65 9.32 -9.15 -15.32
N PRO A 66 10.12 -8.08 -15.43
CA PRO A 66 11.36 -7.93 -14.68
C PRO A 66 11.09 -7.95 -13.18
N ALA A 67 11.74 -8.86 -12.48
CA ALA A 67 11.68 -8.94 -11.03
C ALA A 67 13.01 -9.44 -10.47
N VAL A 68 13.34 -9.07 -9.22
CA VAL A 68 14.57 -9.49 -8.53
C VAL A 68 14.26 -10.02 -7.15
N CYS A 69 14.91 -11.13 -6.77
CA CYS A 69 14.82 -11.68 -5.44
C CYS A 69 15.84 -11.01 -4.53
N GLY A 70 15.36 -10.33 -3.49
CA GLY A 70 16.22 -9.66 -2.53
C GLY A 70 15.47 -8.88 -1.47
N SER A 71 16.16 -8.53 -0.39
CA SER A 71 15.64 -7.70 0.67
C SER A 71 15.73 -6.23 0.28
N PHE A 72 14.61 -5.53 0.29
CA PHE A 72 14.60 -4.07 0.18
C PHE A 72 14.92 -3.44 1.55
N PRO A 73 15.75 -2.39 1.65
CA PRO A 73 16.35 -1.62 0.55
C PRO A 73 17.74 -2.11 0.10
N ASP A 74 18.22 -3.26 0.56
CA ASP A 74 19.61 -3.71 0.37
C ASP A 74 19.87 -4.23 -1.06
N VAL A 75 18.83 -4.64 -1.79
CA VAL A 75 18.94 -5.09 -3.17
C VAL A 75 19.32 -3.93 -4.11
N ASP A 76 20.35 -4.12 -4.94
CA ASP A 76 20.78 -3.10 -5.91
C ASP A 76 19.88 -3.10 -7.15
N LEU A 77 18.77 -2.39 -7.05
CA LEU A 77 17.80 -2.26 -8.13
C LEU A 77 18.35 -1.57 -9.39
N SER A 78 19.36 -0.70 -9.22
CA SER A 78 19.99 -0.01 -10.35
C SER A 78 20.85 -0.99 -11.16
N ALA A 79 21.61 -1.83 -10.50
CA ALA A 79 22.39 -2.89 -11.17
C ALA A 79 21.49 -3.92 -11.86
N GLU A 80 20.38 -4.30 -11.22
CA GLU A 80 19.47 -5.35 -11.73
C GLU A 80 18.61 -4.85 -12.89
N PHE A 81 18.11 -3.63 -12.85
CA PHE A 81 17.13 -3.13 -13.82
C PHE A 81 17.67 -2.04 -14.76
N GLY A 82 18.85 -1.49 -14.47
CA GLY A 82 19.37 -0.33 -15.20
C GLY A 82 18.55 0.96 -14.98
N ILE A 83 17.75 1.01 -13.91
CA ILE A 83 16.84 2.12 -13.60
C ILE A 83 17.21 2.74 -12.26
N GLU A 84 17.56 4.01 -12.27
CA GLU A 84 17.92 4.75 -11.06
C GLU A 84 16.70 5.38 -10.36
N LYS A 85 15.67 5.76 -11.11
CA LYS A 85 14.50 6.50 -10.61
C LYS A 85 13.20 6.00 -11.23
N PHE A 86 12.21 5.83 -10.38
CA PHE A 86 10.86 5.39 -10.74
C PHE A 86 9.86 6.55 -10.69
N ASP A 87 8.79 6.44 -11.46
CA ASP A 87 7.64 7.34 -11.42
C ASP A 87 6.69 6.97 -10.28
N ALA A 88 6.66 5.69 -9.91
CA ALA A 88 5.96 5.23 -8.73
C ALA A 88 6.73 4.10 -8.01
N VAL A 89 6.61 4.04 -6.69
CA VAL A 89 7.02 2.92 -5.84
C VAL A 89 5.81 2.50 -5.02
N THR A 90 5.55 1.19 -4.96
CA THR A 90 4.39 0.65 -4.24
C THR A 90 4.79 -0.42 -3.23
N MET A 91 4.03 -0.53 -2.11
CA MET A 91 4.19 -1.53 -1.05
C MET A 91 2.81 -1.94 -0.54
N TRP A 92 2.33 -3.14 -0.88
CA TRP A 92 0.97 -3.56 -0.52
C TRP A 92 1.01 -4.60 0.60
N TYR A 93 0.81 -4.17 1.85
CA TYR A 93 0.98 -4.98 3.07
C TYR A 93 2.41 -5.49 3.22
N VAL A 94 3.37 -4.58 3.11
CA VAL A 94 4.81 -4.87 3.16
C VAL A 94 5.51 -3.95 4.14
N LEU A 95 5.10 -2.67 4.22
CA LEU A 95 5.78 -1.66 5.02
C LEU A 95 5.82 -2.00 6.52
N GLU A 96 4.79 -2.68 7.02
CA GLU A 96 4.70 -3.15 8.41
C GLU A 96 5.73 -4.21 8.78
N HIS A 97 6.27 -4.95 7.81
CA HIS A 97 7.23 -6.03 8.02
C HIS A 97 8.70 -5.58 8.07
N PHE A 98 8.97 -4.29 7.89
CA PHE A 98 10.34 -3.79 8.01
C PHE A 98 10.67 -3.39 9.44
N GLU A 99 11.75 -3.97 10.02
CA GLU A 99 12.27 -3.57 11.31
C GLU A 99 12.76 -2.11 11.29
N ASN A 100 13.34 -1.66 10.19
CA ASN A 100 13.85 -0.31 10.02
C ASN A 100 13.04 0.46 8.94
N ALA A 101 11.82 0.86 9.29
CA ALA A 101 10.97 1.66 8.40
C ALA A 101 11.59 3.03 8.00
N ASP A 102 12.48 3.60 8.83
CA ASP A 102 13.21 4.83 8.50
C ASP A 102 14.12 4.64 7.28
N ALA A 103 14.90 3.58 7.25
CA ALA A 103 15.78 3.25 6.12
C ALA A 103 14.94 3.00 4.85
N VAL A 104 13.83 2.28 4.97
CA VAL A 104 12.91 2.00 3.87
C VAL A 104 12.32 3.29 3.28
N LEU A 105 11.80 4.18 4.11
CA LEU A 105 11.19 5.44 3.64
C LEU A 105 12.22 6.38 3.00
N LYS A 106 13.45 6.41 3.50
CA LYS A 106 14.57 7.14 2.88
C LYS A 106 14.93 6.55 1.52
N ALA A 107 15.01 5.22 1.41
CA ALA A 107 15.28 4.54 0.15
C ALA A 107 14.17 4.79 -0.89
N VAL A 108 12.90 4.64 -0.51
CA VAL A 108 11.76 4.97 -1.37
C VAL A 108 11.83 6.42 -1.86
N SER A 109 12.11 7.35 -0.93
CA SER A 109 12.28 8.76 -1.30
C SER A 109 13.44 8.93 -2.29
N SER A 110 14.57 8.25 -2.10
CA SER A 110 15.70 8.33 -3.02
C SER A 110 15.42 7.76 -4.39
N LEU A 111 14.66 6.67 -4.50
CA LEU A 111 14.32 5.98 -5.75
C LEU A 111 13.25 6.70 -6.59
N LEU A 112 12.47 7.60 -6.02
CA LEU A 112 11.43 8.30 -6.75
C LEU A 112 11.97 9.53 -7.47
N LYS A 113 11.45 9.78 -8.67
CA LYS A 113 11.56 11.08 -9.35
C LYS A 113 10.83 12.15 -8.55
N LYS A 114 11.19 13.43 -8.72
CA LYS A 114 10.40 14.55 -8.18
C LYS A 114 8.98 14.52 -8.77
N GLY A 115 7.97 14.64 -7.92
CA GLY A 115 6.56 14.47 -8.32
C GLY A 115 6.09 13.03 -8.44
N GLY A 116 7.00 12.04 -8.29
CA GLY A 116 6.69 10.61 -8.31
C GLY A 116 5.78 10.19 -7.15
N ILE A 117 5.16 9.03 -7.28
CA ILE A 117 4.13 8.54 -6.37
C ILE A 117 4.68 7.44 -5.47
N PHE A 118 4.55 7.59 -4.16
CA PHE A 118 4.65 6.49 -3.21
C PHE A 118 3.24 6.05 -2.79
N ALA A 119 2.92 4.77 -2.93
CA ALA A 119 1.63 4.24 -2.49
C ALA A 119 1.83 2.93 -1.72
N PHE A 120 1.12 2.79 -0.60
CA PHE A 120 1.20 1.59 0.22
C PHE A 120 -0.12 1.28 0.91
N SER A 121 -0.28 0.04 1.36
CA SER A 121 -1.33 -0.38 2.29
C SER A 121 -0.72 -1.00 3.53
N THR A 122 -1.40 -0.87 4.66
CA THR A 122 -0.95 -1.41 5.96
C THR A 122 -2.13 -1.58 6.91
N PRO A 123 -2.04 -2.43 7.94
CA PRO A 123 -2.99 -2.46 9.04
C PRO A 123 -3.07 -1.11 9.77
N SER A 124 -4.24 -0.84 10.34
CA SER A 124 -4.54 0.44 10.99
C SER A 124 -4.63 0.30 12.50
N ALA A 125 -3.68 0.91 13.23
CA ALA A 125 -3.77 1.05 14.69
C ALA A 125 -4.86 2.05 15.14
N SER A 126 -5.53 2.73 14.20
CA SER A 126 -6.69 3.60 14.44
C SER A 126 -7.99 3.05 13.84
N GLY A 127 -7.98 1.80 13.37
CA GLY A 127 -9.14 1.11 12.82
C GLY A 127 -10.20 0.77 13.86
N ILE A 128 -11.33 0.24 13.40
CA ILE A 128 -12.46 -0.08 14.28
C ILE A 128 -12.08 -1.16 15.31
N SER A 129 -11.31 -2.17 14.91
CA SER A 129 -10.84 -3.22 15.81
C SER A 129 -9.85 -2.69 16.84
N ALA A 130 -8.85 -1.93 16.42
CA ALA A 130 -7.91 -1.31 17.35
C ALA A 130 -8.59 -0.40 18.37
N LYS A 131 -9.67 0.31 17.95
CA LYS A 131 -10.38 1.27 18.80
C LYS A 131 -11.36 0.64 19.79
N PHE A 132 -12.07 -0.44 19.41
CA PHE A 132 -13.16 -1.01 20.19
C PHE A 132 -12.87 -2.43 20.69
N ASN A 133 -11.77 -3.04 20.28
CA ASN A 133 -11.34 -4.36 20.69
C ASN A 133 -9.81 -4.43 20.77
N THR A 134 -9.24 -3.47 21.50
CA THR A 134 -7.80 -3.18 21.54
C THR A 134 -6.95 -4.38 21.93
N GLU A 135 -7.34 -5.11 22.98
CA GLU A 135 -6.60 -6.28 23.47
C GLU A 135 -6.51 -7.38 22.42
N GLU A 136 -7.63 -7.73 21.81
CA GLU A 136 -7.68 -8.76 20.76
C GLU A 136 -6.92 -8.30 19.49
N PHE A 137 -7.01 -7.01 19.14
CA PHE A 137 -6.28 -6.44 18.00
C PHE A 137 -4.77 -6.65 18.16
N TYR A 138 -4.21 -6.31 19.32
CA TYR A 138 -2.78 -6.49 19.56
C TYR A 138 -2.39 -7.95 19.76
N ALA A 139 -3.22 -8.74 20.43
CA ALA A 139 -2.96 -10.17 20.65
C ALA A 139 -2.99 -10.97 19.33
N SER A 140 -3.78 -10.55 18.36
CA SER A 140 -3.89 -11.19 17.03
C SER A 140 -2.95 -10.58 15.98
N SER A 141 -2.18 -9.55 16.32
CA SER A 141 -1.22 -8.95 15.39
C SER A 141 -0.10 -9.96 15.09
N PRO A 142 0.26 -10.16 13.82
CA PRO A 142 1.39 -11.03 13.46
C PRO A 142 2.69 -10.57 14.12
N ALA A 143 3.53 -11.54 14.54
CA ALA A 143 4.77 -11.26 15.25
C ALA A 143 5.81 -10.51 14.39
N ASP A 144 5.68 -10.57 13.08
CA ASP A 144 6.52 -9.92 12.09
C ASP A 144 5.99 -8.53 11.65
N HIS A 145 4.99 -7.99 12.34
CA HIS A 145 4.56 -6.61 12.18
C HIS A 145 5.35 -5.70 13.14
N TYR A 146 6.45 -5.15 12.66
CA TYR A 146 7.34 -4.28 13.45
C TYR A 146 6.80 -2.86 13.59
N THR A 147 5.92 -2.42 12.68
CA THR A 147 5.34 -1.08 12.72
C THR A 147 3.82 -1.11 12.61
N LEU A 148 3.17 -0.23 13.38
CA LEU A 148 1.74 0.00 13.33
C LEU A 148 1.46 1.45 12.94
N TRP A 149 0.59 1.64 11.96
CA TRP A 149 0.34 2.95 11.36
C TRP A 149 -1.04 3.49 11.75
N GLU A 150 -1.11 4.80 11.97
CA GLU A 150 -2.33 5.51 12.27
C GLU A 150 -2.68 6.49 11.14
N THR A 151 -3.93 6.48 10.68
CA THR A 151 -4.40 7.39 9.62
C THR A 151 -4.28 8.87 10.00
N GLY A 152 -4.29 9.19 11.31
CA GLY A 152 -4.15 10.56 11.81
C GLY A 152 -2.72 11.09 11.86
N ARG A 153 -1.71 10.19 11.85
CA ARG A 153 -0.28 10.56 11.97
C ARG A 153 0.53 10.37 10.70
N VAL A 154 -0.01 9.59 9.76
CA VAL A 154 0.72 9.20 8.55
C VAL A 154 1.22 10.38 7.73
N GLU A 155 0.45 11.47 7.64
CA GLU A 155 0.82 12.67 6.88
C GLU A 155 2.05 13.36 7.51
N GLN A 156 2.06 13.54 8.82
CA GLN A 156 3.18 14.16 9.54
C GLN A 156 4.46 13.32 9.44
N ILE A 157 4.32 11.98 9.52
CA ILE A 157 5.45 11.07 9.39
C ILE A 157 6.04 11.17 7.99
N LEU A 158 5.23 10.99 6.96
CA LEU A 158 5.68 10.96 5.57
C LEU A 158 6.26 12.29 5.08
N HIS A 159 5.76 13.41 5.62
CA HIS A 159 6.30 14.72 5.30
C HIS A 159 7.80 14.85 5.64
N ARG A 160 8.28 14.17 6.69
CA ARG A 160 9.71 14.17 7.08
C ARG A 160 10.62 13.51 6.03
N TYR A 161 10.05 12.67 5.17
CA TYR A 161 10.76 11.98 4.09
C TYR A 161 10.54 12.63 2.72
N GLY A 162 9.98 13.85 2.68
CA GLY A 162 9.74 14.59 1.45
C GLY A 162 8.49 14.15 0.70
N PHE A 163 7.49 13.59 1.40
CA PHE A 163 6.21 13.19 0.80
C PHE A 163 5.05 14.10 1.23
N LYS A 164 4.21 14.44 0.28
CA LYS A 164 2.90 15.04 0.53
C LYS A 164 1.82 13.98 0.34
N VAL A 165 1.05 13.68 1.37
CA VAL A 165 -0.10 12.78 1.25
C VAL A 165 -1.17 13.43 0.39
N VAL A 166 -1.61 12.72 -0.65
CA VAL A 166 -2.65 13.16 -1.60
C VAL A 166 -3.98 12.50 -1.29
N LYS A 167 -3.95 11.22 -0.89
CA LYS A 167 -5.16 10.46 -0.61
C LYS A 167 -4.91 9.38 0.42
N ILE A 168 -5.87 9.20 1.34
CA ILE A 168 -5.98 8.07 2.24
C ILE A 168 -7.29 7.36 1.94
N VAL A 169 -7.24 6.03 1.76
CA VAL A 169 -8.42 5.21 1.50
C VAL A 169 -8.53 4.17 2.61
N PRO A 170 -9.51 4.28 3.52
CA PRO A 170 -9.76 3.24 4.51
C PRO A 170 -10.29 1.99 3.79
N THR A 171 -9.71 0.85 4.16
CA THR A 171 -10.05 -0.50 3.67
C THR A 171 -10.31 -1.42 4.86
N GLY A 172 -10.71 -2.68 4.64
CA GLY A 172 -11.07 -3.54 5.78
C GLY A 172 -12.21 -2.93 6.60
N ILE A 173 -13.31 -2.57 5.94
CA ILE A 173 -14.46 -1.94 6.59
C ILE A 173 -15.35 -3.00 7.22
N HIS A 174 -15.50 -2.96 8.53
CA HIS A 174 -16.21 -3.92 9.36
C HIS A 174 -17.36 -3.26 10.16
N PRO A 175 -18.53 -2.99 9.53
CA PRO A 175 -19.67 -2.35 10.21
C PRO A 175 -20.21 -3.14 11.41
N GLU A 176 -20.05 -4.46 11.39
CA GLU A 176 -20.47 -5.38 12.45
C GLU A 176 -19.66 -5.22 13.75
N ARG A 177 -18.49 -4.57 13.68
CA ARG A 177 -17.61 -4.34 14.85
C ARG A 177 -17.96 -3.07 15.64
N PHE A 178 -18.92 -2.27 15.17
CA PHE A 178 -19.38 -1.12 15.97
C PHE A 178 -20.05 -1.58 17.27
N PRO A 179 -19.77 -0.94 18.42
CA PRO A 179 -20.38 -1.33 19.72
C PRO A 179 -21.92 -1.38 19.70
N CYS A 180 -22.57 -0.50 18.95
CA CYS A 180 -24.02 -0.43 18.84
C CYS A 180 -24.69 -1.61 18.11
N VAL A 181 -23.88 -2.47 17.46
CA VAL A 181 -24.34 -3.67 16.73
C VAL A 181 -23.60 -4.93 17.13
N LYS A 182 -22.55 -4.84 17.94
CA LYS A 182 -21.84 -5.99 18.48
C LYS A 182 -22.85 -6.96 19.11
N ASN A 183 -22.78 -8.24 18.76
CA ASN A 183 -23.71 -9.28 19.17
C ASN A 183 -25.14 -9.22 18.55
N LYS A 184 -25.37 -8.43 17.51
CA LYS A 184 -26.61 -8.42 16.74
C LYS A 184 -26.33 -9.00 15.36
N ASN A 185 -27.10 -10.01 14.95
CA ASN A 185 -27.07 -10.53 13.58
C ASN A 185 -27.62 -9.47 12.60
N LEU A 186 -26.75 -8.53 12.22
CA LEU A 186 -27.11 -7.48 11.28
C LEU A 186 -26.83 -7.98 9.86
N SER A 187 -27.88 -8.09 9.05
CA SER A 187 -27.71 -8.44 7.64
C SER A 187 -26.88 -7.38 6.91
N ASP A 188 -25.92 -7.82 6.08
CA ASP A 188 -25.10 -6.99 5.21
C ASP A 188 -25.93 -6.17 4.21
N LYS A 189 -27.15 -6.63 3.90
CA LYS A 189 -28.12 -5.94 3.04
C LYS A 189 -28.90 -4.84 3.75
N SER A 190 -28.87 -4.79 5.10
CA SER A 190 -29.66 -3.83 5.86
C SER A 190 -29.16 -2.39 5.64
N LEU A 191 -30.10 -1.43 5.68
CA LEU A 191 -29.76 0.00 5.59
C LEU A 191 -28.81 0.42 6.71
N LYS A 192 -29.00 -0.12 7.93
CA LYS A 192 -28.15 0.16 9.07
C LYS A 192 -26.71 -0.28 8.84
N PHE A 193 -26.50 -1.48 8.28
CA PHE A 193 -25.15 -1.98 7.92
C PHE A 193 -24.47 -1.06 6.91
N LYS A 194 -25.19 -0.65 5.87
CA LYS A 194 -24.67 0.28 4.85
C LYS A 194 -24.32 1.65 5.42
N LEU A 195 -25.17 2.20 6.30
CA LEU A 195 -24.91 3.49 6.97
C LEU A 195 -23.69 3.41 7.88
N LEU A 196 -23.54 2.34 8.66
CA LEU A 196 -22.35 2.12 9.50
C LEU A 196 -21.08 1.96 8.65
N GLY A 197 -21.16 1.28 7.51
CA GLY A 197 -20.05 1.18 6.57
C GLY A 197 -19.63 2.54 5.97
N MET A 198 -20.60 3.40 5.64
CA MET A 198 -20.31 4.77 5.21
C MET A 198 -19.68 5.60 6.35
N ALA A 199 -20.22 5.51 7.56
CA ALA A 199 -19.65 6.18 8.73
C ALA A 199 -18.22 5.73 9.02
N ALA A 200 -17.94 4.41 8.95
CA ALA A 200 -16.59 3.87 9.12
C ALA A 200 -15.61 4.45 8.08
N LYS A 201 -16.04 4.55 6.82
CA LYS A 201 -15.22 5.17 5.76
C LYS A 201 -14.95 6.65 6.02
N MET A 202 -15.98 7.42 6.38
CA MET A 202 -15.85 8.85 6.67
C MET A 202 -14.96 9.11 7.88
N MET A 203 -15.06 8.28 8.90
CA MET A 203 -14.27 8.37 10.14
C MET A 203 -12.88 7.71 10.02
N ARG A 204 -12.52 7.16 8.85
CA ARG A 204 -11.28 6.42 8.60
C ARG A 204 -11.07 5.24 9.57
N LEU A 205 -12.14 4.53 9.91
CA LEU A 205 -12.13 3.38 10.82
C LEU A 205 -11.97 2.03 10.12
N GLY A 206 -11.36 2.00 8.94
CA GLY A 206 -10.95 0.73 8.33
C GLY A 206 -9.85 0.05 9.15
N ASP A 207 -9.89 -1.26 9.28
CA ASP A 207 -8.84 -2.05 9.97
C ASP A 207 -7.55 -2.11 9.14
N THR A 208 -7.64 -1.72 7.90
CA THR A 208 -6.50 -1.43 7.02
C THR A 208 -6.75 -0.12 6.28
N PHE A 209 -5.71 0.47 5.70
CA PHE A 209 -5.85 1.65 4.85
C PHE A 209 -4.76 1.69 3.79
N GLU A 210 -5.03 2.46 2.75
CA GLU A 210 -4.08 2.77 1.70
C GLU A 210 -3.73 4.24 1.73
N VAL A 211 -2.47 4.55 1.46
CA VAL A 211 -1.93 5.90 1.39
C VAL A 211 -1.33 6.12 0.02
N TYR A 212 -1.62 7.25 -0.56
CA TYR A 212 -1.06 7.70 -1.83
C TYR A 212 -0.40 9.05 -1.62
N CYS A 213 0.90 9.11 -1.85
CA CYS A 213 1.73 10.29 -1.62
C CYS A 213 2.41 10.74 -2.89
N ARG A 214 2.77 12.01 -2.94
CA ARG A 214 3.62 12.58 -3.96
C ARG A 214 4.94 13.04 -3.34
N LYS A 215 6.06 12.73 -3.99
CA LYS A 215 7.36 13.28 -3.63
C LYS A 215 7.42 14.79 -3.96
N ILE A 216 7.78 15.62 -2.99
CA ILE A 216 7.91 17.07 -3.10
C ILE A 216 9.35 17.51 -3.32
#